data_db50232260af60b1687f4ae5ee4c00ec
#
_entry.id   db50232260af60b1687f4ae5ee4c00ec
#
_cell.length_a   1.000
_cell.length_b   1.000
_cell.length_c   1.000
_cell.angle_alpha   90.00
_cell.angle_beta   90.00
_cell.angle_gamma   90.00
#
_symmetry.space_group_name_H-M   'P 1'
#
loop_
_entity.id
_entity.type
_entity.pdbx_description
1 polymer ?
#
loop_
_entity_poly.entity_id
_entity_poly.type
_entity_poly.pdbx_seq_one_letter_code
_entity_poly.pdbx_strand_id
1 'polypeptide(L)'
;MPSKGVLYIVSTPIGNLEDITFRAIRILKESPLIAAEDTRRTKKLLSHYKLETKTISYFEHNSFARIPKLINHLNSGEDLALVSDAGTPGISDPAYRLIRAAIDSNFLVQSIPGPSAFLTALVCSGLPTDRFIFEGFL
;
A
#
# COMPACT_ATOMS: atom_id res chain seq x y z
N MET A 1 27.36 3.18 -7.73
CA MET A 1 26.44 3.17 -6.57
C MET A 1 25.27 2.28 -6.89
N PRO A 2 24.93 1.31 -6.07
CA PRO A 2 23.70 0.58 -6.29
C PRO A 2 22.52 1.53 -6.21
N SER A 3 21.57 1.40 -7.13
CA SER A 3 20.33 2.17 -7.07
C SER A 3 19.57 1.81 -5.80
N LYS A 4 18.99 2.80 -5.14
CA LYS A 4 18.08 2.56 -4.01
C LYS A 4 16.78 1.94 -4.52
N GLY A 5 16.15 1.09 -3.71
CA GLY A 5 14.82 0.57 -3.99
C GLY A 5 13.74 1.65 -3.92
N VAL A 6 12.61 1.37 -4.54
CA VAL A 6 11.43 2.24 -4.56
C VAL A 6 10.36 1.68 -3.61
N LEU A 7 9.75 2.55 -2.81
CA LEU A 7 8.57 2.20 -2.03
C LEU A 7 7.31 2.48 -2.85
N TYR A 8 6.60 1.44 -3.24
CA TYR A 8 5.33 1.53 -3.96
C TYR A 8 4.15 1.44 -2.99
N ILE A 9 3.28 2.44 -3.03
CA ILE A 9 2.04 2.46 -2.25
C ILE A 9 0.94 1.94 -3.17
N VAL A 10 0.50 0.70 -2.95
CA VAL A 10 -0.36 -0.02 -3.87
C VAL A 10 -1.79 -0.07 -3.35
N SER A 11 -2.72 0.54 -4.07
CA SER A 11 -4.15 0.45 -3.77
C SER A 11 -4.69 -0.93 -4.16
N THR A 12 -5.50 -1.52 -3.27
CA THR A 12 -6.10 -2.85 -3.43
C THR A 12 -7.61 -2.78 -3.42
N PRO A 13 -8.33 -3.84 -3.87
CA PRO A 13 -9.79 -3.84 -3.92
C PRO A 13 -10.45 -3.55 -2.58
N ILE A 14 -11.64 -2.93 -2.63
CA ILE A 14 -12.46 -2.56 -1.47
C ILE A 14 -13.75 -3.37 -1.36
N GLY A 15 -13.76 -4.58 -1.93
CA GLY A 15 -14.91 -5.50 -1.87
C GLY A 15 -15.16 -6.27 -3.17
N ASN A 16 -14.54 -5.85 -4.26
CA ASN A 16 -14.61 -6.56 -5.54
C ASN A 16 -13.18 -6.72 -6.09
N LEU A 17 -12.73 -7.97 -6.24
CA LEU A 17 -11.38 -8.29 -6.70
C LEU A 17 -11.05 -7.75 -8.09
N GLU A 18 -12.04 -7.42 -8.91
CA GLU A 18 -11.84 -6.82 -10.24
C GLU A 18 -11.40 -5.35 -10.17
N ASP A 19 -11.55 -4.71 -9.02
CA ASP A 19 -11.19 -3.28 -8.85
C ASP A 19 -9.70 -3.06 -8.57
N ILE A 20 -8.85 -3.95 -8.99
CA ILE A 20 -7.40 -3.78 -8.97
C ILE A 20 -6.89 -3.38 -10.37
N THR A 21 -5.93 -2.47 -10.42
CA THR A 21 -5.38 -2.05 -11.71
C THR A 21 -4.36 -3.06 -12.24
N PHE A 22 -4.20 -3.12 -13.56
CA PHE A 22 -3.12 -3.91 -14.19
C PHE A 22 -1.74 -3.52 -13.67
N ARG A 23 -1.53 -2.22 -13.45
CA ARG A 23 -0.27 -1.72 -12.89
C ARG A 23 -0.03 -2.21 -11.48
N ALA A 24 -1.07 -2.23 -10.63
CA ALA A 24 -0.96 -2.77 -9.27
C ALA A 24 -0.57 -4.26 -9.30
N ILE A 25 -1.20 -5.07 -10.14
CA ILE A 25 -0.85 -6.48 -10.30
C ILE A 25 0.61 -6.64 -10.73
N ARG A 26 1.07 -5.86 -11.71
CA ARG A 26 2.45 -5.89 -12.18
C ARG A 26 3.43 -5.53 -11.07
N ILE A 27 3.19 -4.46 -10.33
CA ILE A 27 4.05 -4.02 -9.21
C ILE A 27 4.10 -5.07 -8.10
N LEU A 28 2.95 -5.65 -7.73
CA LEU A 28 2.89 -6.72 -6.72
C LEU A 28 3.65 -7.98 -7.17
N LYS A 29 3.64 -8.27 -8.46
CA LYS A 29 4.37 -9.40 -9.04
C LYS A 29 5.89 -9.15 -9.07
N GLU A 30 6.30 -7.95 -9.46
CA GLU A 30 7.72 -7.60 -9.67
C GLU A 30 8.45 -7.25 -8.37
N SER A 31 7.74 -6.79 -7.34
CA SER A 31 8.34 -6.41 -6.06
C SER A 31 8.87 -7.65 -5.33
N PRO A 32 10.11 -7.64 -4.85
CA PRO A 32 10.66 -8.77 -4.08
C PRO A 32 9.94 -9.03 -2.76
N LEU A 33 9.29 -8.00 -2.21
CA LEU A 33 8.63 -8.08 -0.91
C LEU A 33 7.40 -7.18 -0.89
N ILE A 34 6.33 -7.66 -0.25
CA ILE A 34 5.11 -6.90 0.04
C ILE A 34 4.95 -6.76 1.55
N ALA A 35 4.94 -5.53 2.04
CA ALA A 35 4.54 -5.23 3.41
C ALA A 35 3.01 -5.11 3.45
N ALA A 36 2.36 -5.90 4.27
CA ALA A 36 0.91 -6.03 4.32
C ALA A 36 0.37 -5.90 5.75
N GLU A 37 -0.75 -5.22 5.92
CA GLU A 37 -1.42 -5.07 7.22
C GLU A 37 -1.88 -6.42 7.75
N ASP A 38 -2.69 -7.15 7.00
CA ASP A 38 -3.02 -8.55 7.25
C ASP A 38 -2.53 -9.42 6.10
N THR A 39 -1.45 -10.16 6.34
CA THR A 39 -0.84 -11.02 5.32
C THR A 39 -1.77 -12.10 4.79
N ARG A 40 -2.76 -12.54 5.60
CA ARG A 40 -3.74 -13.55 5.18
C ARG A 40 -4.67 -13.01 4.10
N ARG A 41 -5.14 -11.77 4.26
CA ARG A 41 -5.96 -11.07 3.25
C ARG A 41 -5.18 -10.82 1.97
N THR A 42 -3.96 -10.34 2.11
CA THR A 42 -3.07 -10.12 0.96
C THR A 42 -2.77 -11.41 0.21
N LYS A 43 -2.53 -12.52 0.91
CA LYS A 43 -2.31 -13.83 0.28
C LYS A 43 -3.52 -14.31 -0.52
N LYS A 44 -4.74 -14.05 -0.08
CA LYS A 44 -5.96 -14.36 -0.84
C LYS A 44 -6.00 -13.56 -2.15
N LEU A 45 -5.68 -12.28 -2.10
CA LEU A 45 -5.58 -11.44 -3.30
C LEU A 45 -4.51 -11.95 -4.27
N LEU A 46 -3.32 -12.24 -3.75
CA LEU A 46 -2.21 -12.76 -4.56
C LEU A 46 -2.57 -14.10 -5.20
N SER A 47 -3.17 -15.03 -4.45
CA SER A 47 -3.64 -16.31 -4.95
C SER A 47 -4.65 -16.16 -6.09
N HIS A 48 -5.61 -15.25 -5.95
CA HIS A 48 -6.62 -14.99 -6.97
C HIS A 48 -5.97 -14.60 -8.31
N TYR A 49 -4.92 -13.79 -8.26
CA TYR A 49 -4.17 -13.34 -9.44
C TYR A 49 -2.94 -14.21 -9.76
N LYS A 50 -2.81 -15.38 -9.10
CA LYS A 50 -1.70 -16.33 -9.31
C LYS A 50 -0.32 -15.71 -9.11
N LEU A 51 -0.19 -14.90 -8.07
CA LEU A 51 1.06 -14.28 -7.65
C LEU A 51 1.62 -14.98 -6.41
N GLU A 52 2.93 -15.17 -6.36
CA GLU A 52 3.63 -15.88 -5.28
C GLU A 52 4.60 -14.97 -4.51
N THR A 53 4.41 -13.67 -4.58
CA THR A 53 5.30 -12.69 -3.96
C THR A 53 5.34 -12.86 -2.44
N LYS A 54 6.53 -12.78 -1.87
CA LYS A 54 6.77 -12.87 -0.43
C LYS A 54 6.10 -11.70 0.28
N THR A 55 5.47 -11.98 1.42
CA THR A 55 4.82 -10.98 2.26
C THR A 55 5.46 -10.90 3.63
N ILE A 56 5.43 -9.72 4.24
CA ILE A 56 5.80 -9.47 5.63
C ILE A 56 4.69 -8.65 6.29
N SER A 57 4.36 -8.97 7.53
CA SER A 57 3.34 -8.21 8.27
C SER A 57 3.85 -6.82 8.65
N TYR A 58 3.02 -5.82 8.43
CA TYR A 58 3.25 -4.44 8.83
C TYR A 58 1.93 -3.82 9.28
N PHE A 59 1.68 -3.78 10.58
CA PHE A 59 0.45 -3.26 11.17
C PHE A 59 0.75 -2.39 12.40
N GLU A 60 -0.27 -1.81 13.01
CA GLU A 60 -0.12 -0.80 14.08
C GLU A 60 0.85 -1.25 15.18
N HIS A 61 0.68 -2.46 15.71
CA HIS A 61 1.47 -2.93 16.85
C HIS A 61 2.91 -3.32 16.52
N ASN A 62 3.25 -3.61 15.25
CA ASN A 62 4.62 -3.98 14.87
C ASN A 62 5.34 -2.94 14.01
N SER A 63 4.68 -1.84 13.65
CA SER A 63 5.19 -0.85 12.70
C SER A 63 6.55 -0.31 13.10
N PHE A 64 6.74 0.08 14.35
CA PHE A 64 8.02 0.63 14.82
C PHE A 64 9.17 -0.37 14.73
N ALA A 65 8.91 -1.65 15.05
CA ALA A 65 9.93 -2.70 14.96
C ALA A 65 10.25 -3.08 13.50
N ARG A 66 9.25 -2.98 12.61
CA ARG A 66 9.39 -3.35 11.19
C ARG A 66 10.08 -2.28 10.35
N ILE A 67 9.90 -1.00 10.66
CA ILE A 67 10.43 0.11 9.85
C ILE A 67 11.94 -0.01 9.59
N PRO A 68 12.83 -0.24 10.58
CA PRO A 68 14.25 -0.39 10.30
C PRO A 68 14.56 -1.51 9.30
N LYS A 69 13.88 -2.64 9.41
CA LYS A 69 14.04 -3.78 8.51
C LYS A 69 13.62 -3.45 7.08
N LEU A 70 12.50 -2.75 6.93
CA LEU A 70 11.97 -2.35 5.62
C LEU A 70 12.83 -1.27 4.97
N ILE A 71 13.35 -0.33 5.75
CA ILE A 71 14.32 0.67 5.27
C ILE A 71 15.62 -0.02 4.81
N ASN A 72 16.11 -1.02 5.54
CA ASN A 72 17.28 -1.80 5.12
C ASN A 72 17.03 -2.56 3.82
N HIS A 73 15.83 -3.09 3.62
CA HIS A 73 15.42 -3.73 2.37
C HIS A 73 15.54 -2.74 1.19
N LEU A 74 15.00 -1.54 1.34
CA LEU A 74 15.12 -0.48 0.33
C LEU A 74 16.57 -0.04 0.10
N ASN A 75 17.39 0.00 1.15
CA ASN A 75 18.82 0.31 1.05
C ASN A 75 19.61 -0.74 0.26
N SER A 76 19.16 -1.98 0.25
CA SER A 76 19.82 -3.04 -0.55
C SER A 76 19.57 -2.89 -2.05
N GLY A 77 18.75 -1.93 -2.48
CA GLY A 77 18.42 -1.68 -3.88
C GLY A 77 17.17 -2.42 -4.34
N GLU A 78 16.47 -3.10 -3.45
CA GLU A 78 15.27 -3.85 -3.77
C GLU A 78 14.01 -3.04 -3.51
N ASP A 79 13.04 -3.13 -4.42
CA ASP A 79 11.75 -2.48 -4.30
C ASP A 79 10.89 -3.13 -3.21
N LEU A 80 10.01 -2.32 -2.63
CA LEU A 80 9.05 -2.74 -1.62
C LEU A 80 7.67 -2.25 -2.01
N ALA A 81 6.71 -3.15 -2.07
CA ALA A 81 5.30 -2.80 -2.19
C ALA A 81 4.65 -2.74 -0.80
N LEU A 82 3.83 -1.73 -0.57
CA LEU A 82 3.06 -1.57 0.66
C LEU A 82 1.57 -1.60 0.33
N VAL A 83 0.84 -2.48 1.00
CA VAL A 83 -0.61 -2.60 0.87
C VAL A 83 -1.27 -2.50 2.25
N SER A 84 -2.51 -2.00 2.28
CA SER A 84 -3.42 -2.12 3.41
C SER A 84 -4.41 -3.26 3.16
N ASP A 85 -5.30 -3.53 4.10
CA ASP A 85 -6.31 -4.59 3.94
C ASP A 85 -7.26 -4.31 2.78
N ALA A 86 -7.57 -3.04 2.54
CA ALA A 86 -8.41 -2.62 1.42
C ALA A 86 -8.16 -1.16 1.07
N GLY A 87 -8.20 -0.84 -0.20
CA GLY A 87 -8.09 0.53 -0.70
C GLY A 87 -6.66 1.07 -0.72
N THR A 88 -6.55 2.38 -0.64
CA THR A 88 -5.27 3.11 -0.70
C THR A 88 -4.62 3.16 0.68
N PRO A 89 -3.39 2.64 0.84
CA PRO A 89 -2.67 2.69 2.11
C PRO A 89 -2.35 4.12 2.55
N GLY A 90 -2.25 4.33 3.87
CA GLY A 90 -1.79 5.59 4.45
C GLY A 90 -2.88 6.60 4.79
N ILE A 91 -4.16 6.23 4.63
CA ILE A 91 -5.28 7.12 4.95
C ILE A 91 -5.74 6.95 6.40
N SER A 92 -5.95 5.71 6.85
CA SER A 92 -6.37 5.40 8.22
C SER A 92 -5.65 4.16 8.77
N ASP A 93 -4.40 4.00 8.39
CA ASP A 93 -3.56 2.85 8.75
C ASP A 93 -2.11 3.29 9.01
N PRO A 94 -1.24 2.41 9.55
CA PRO A 94 0.11 2.79 9.94
C PRO A 94 1.09 3.00 8.76
N ALA A 95 0.63 2.88 7.52
CA ALA A 95 1.47 3.04 6.34
C ALA A 95 2.16 4.40 6.31
N TYR A 96 1.52 5.47 6.80
CA TYR A 96 2.10 6.81 6.80
C TYR A 96 3.46 6.87 7.53
N ARG A 97 3.66 6.06 8.57
CA ARG A 97 4.93 6.02 9.32
C ARG A 97 6.08 5.48 8.47
N LEU A 98 5.83 4.41 7.72
CA LEU A 98 6.82 3.86 6.79
C LEU A 98 7.08 4.82 5.63
N ILE A 99 6.03 5.43 5.10
CA ILE A 99 6.15 6.45 4.04
C ILE A 99 7.02 7.61 4.52
N ARG A 100 6.76 8.11 5.72
CA ARG A 100 7.55 9.20 6.31
C ARG A 100 9.01 8.80 6.49
N ALA A 101 9.26 7.61 7.03
CA ALA A 101 10.61 7.08 7.22
C ALA A 101 11.36 6.93 5.89
N ALA A 102 10.67 6.47 4.85
CA ALA A 102 11.26 6.32 3.51
C ALA A 102 11.62 7.69 2.91
N ILE A 103 10.75 8.69 3.04
CA ILE A 103 11.01 10.07 2.57
C ILE A 103 12.19 10.67 3.32
N ASP A 104 12.22 10.55 4.64
CA ASP A 104 13.30 11.08 5.49
C ASP A 104 14.66 10.41 5.19
N SER A 105 14.62 9.19 4.67
CA SER A 105 15.82 8.43 4.23
C SER A 105 16.16 8.62 2.75
N ASN A 106 15.49 9.55 2.06
CA ASN A 106 15.69 9.87 0.64
C ASN A 106 15.41 8.69 -0.31
N PHE A 107 14.40 7.88 -0.01
CA PHE A 107 13.88 6.90 -0.95
C PHE A 107 12.78 7.53 -1.82
N LEU A 108 12.67 7.03 -3.05
CA LEU A 108 11.53 7.35 -3.90
C LEU A 108 10.29 6.62 -3.37
N VAL A 109 9.22 7.37 -3.17
CA VAL A 109 7.89 6.84 -2.82
C VAL A 109 6.96 7.10 -3.99
N GLN A 110 6.35 6.04 -4.50
CA GLN A 110 5.47 6.13 -5.67
C GLN A 110 4.12 5.52 -5.39
N SER A 111 3.05 6.30 -5.55
CA SER A 111 1.68 5.80 -5.46
C SER A 111 1.28 5.07 -6.75
N ILE A 112 0.64 3.93 -6.57
CA ILE A 112 -0.04 3.20 -7.64
C ILE A 112 -1.55 3.42 -7.41
N PRO A 113 -2.19 4.36 -8.14
CA PRO A 113 -3.57 4.74 -7.90
C PRO A 113 -4.54 3.57 -8.07
N GLY A 114 -5.62 3.61 -7.31
CA GLY A 114 -6.64 2.58 -7.38
C GLY A 114 -7.84 2.89 -6.47
N PRO A 115 -8.54 1.86 -5.97
CA PRO A 115 -9.77 2.02 -5.22
C PRO A 115 -9.62 2.88 -3.97
N SER A 116 -10.62 3.74 -3.73
CA SER A 116 -10.75 4.57 -2.55
C SER A 116 -12.22 4.60 -2.11
N ALA A 117 -12.51 4.12 -0.90
CA ALA A 117 -13.87 3.98 -0.40
C ALA A 117 -14.58 5.35 -0.25
N PHE A 118 -13.90 6.34 0.32
CA PHE A 118 -14.53 7.64 0.56
C PHE A 118 -14.82 8.40 -0.74
N LEU A 119 -13.96 8.33 -1.74
CA LEU A 119 -14.21 8.92 -3.07
C LEU A 119 -15.36 8.21 -3.78
N THR A 120 -15.39 6.89 -3.71
CA THR A 120 -16.46 6.07 -4.29
C THR A 120 -17.82 6.42 -3.67
N ALA A 121 -17.88 6.54 -2.34
CA ALA A 121 -19.09 6.95 -1.64
C ALA A 121 -19.51 8.39 -2.00
N LEU A 122 -18.55 9.31 -2.02
CA LEU A 122 -18.79 10.72 -2.32
C LEU A 122 -19.40 10.91 -3.72
N VAL A 123 -18.84 10.29 -4.75
CA VAL A 123 -19.33 10.46 -6.13
C VAL A 123 -20.70 9.83 -6.35
N CYS A 124 -21.08 8.82 -5.54
CA CYS A 124 -22.41 8.20 -5.59
C CYS A 124 -23.45 8.88 -4.69
N SER A 125 -23.04 9.83 -3.85
CA SER A 125 -23.93 10.45 -2.85
C SER A 125 -24.96 11.43 -3.46
N GLY A 126 -24.67 11.97 -4.65
CA GLY A 126 -25.47 13.05 -5.25
C GLY A 126 -25.28 14.42 -4.60
N LEU A 127 -24.42 14.54 -3.61
CA LEU A 127 -24.06 15.81 -2.99
C LEU A 127 -23.01 16.55 -3.84
N PRO A 128 -22.92 17.89 -3.73
CA PRO A 128 -21.83 18.65 -4.35
C PRO A 128 -20.46 18.12 -3.92
N THR A 129 -19.57 17.88 -4.87
CA THR A 129 -18.28 17.23 -4.63
C THR A 129 -17.07 18.17 -4.79
N ASP A 130 -17.31 19.43 -5.11
CA ASP A 130 -16.26 20.44 -5.32
C ASP A 130 -15.48 20.77 -4.05
N ARG A 131 -16.10 20.56 -2.87
CA ARG A 131 -15.46 20.72 -1.57
C ARG A 131 -15.97 19.66 -0.61
N PHE A 132 -15.06 19.01 0.10
CA PHE A 132 -15.39 18.04 1.14
C PHE A 132 -14.28 18.00 2.21
N ILE A 133 -14.63 17.49 3.39
CA ILE A 133 -13.70 17.29 4.50
C ILE A 133 -13.66 15.79 4.83
N PHE A 134 -12.45 15.20 4.89
CA PHE A 134 -12.23 13.85 5.36
C PHE A 134 -11.80 13.88 6.82
N GLU A 135 -12.70 13.51 7.73
CA GLU A 135 -12.47 13.57 9.19
C GLU A 135 -11.81 12.29 9.75
N GLY A 136 -11.71 11.23 8.97
CA GLY A 136 -11.24 9.94 9.43
C GLY A 136 -12.30 9.20 10.25
N PHE A 137 -11.86 8.51 11.30
CA PHE A 137 -12.77 7.85 12.22
C PHE A 137 -13.41 8.87 13.16
N LEU A 138 -14.72 8.74 13.34
CA LEU A 138 -15.51 9.57 14.25
C LEU A 138 -15.38 9.09 15.70
#